data_f0b81bea5afae6c9fbb4b4cf056bfb32
#
_entry.id   f0b81bea5afae6c9fbb4b4cf056bfb32
#
_cell.length_a   1.000
_cell.length_b   1.000
_cell.length_c   1.000
_cell.angle_alpha   90.00
_cell.angle_beta   90.00
_cell.angle_gamma   90.00
#
_symmetry.space_group_name_H-M   'P 1'
#
loop_
_entity.id
_entity.type
_entity.pdbx_description
1 polymer ?
#
loop_
_entity_poly.entity_id
_entity_poly.type
_entity_poly.pdbx_seq_one_letter_code
_entity_poly.pdbx_strand_id
1 'polypeptide(L)'
;MGCIVRAYGFGDAAGGRENVSRRVASGTSTGPAYRVRTAADASWPSQAFYGRRENIWSKFADVFRAIGRLVVPVILLLLSFAAVYLYLDTPATALVGSDDGKWLSVGHLLLPLSFFSVHLTNRRYGPSYAFAQVVIAQALATVFVLYAAPRLGDVIAFKFVPDLRTTAAFGGAFFLASFLSIVVFDGSRGPRWWIAPLLGMASAVTLFCLIYYPAAYAGAAPWTHQMLLHMELLMAIAVLSLIPYWSMRGIVRPMPGFNGY
;
A
#
# COMPACT_ATOMS: atom_id res chain seq x y z
N MET A 1 -29.64 18.52 21.19
CA MET A 1 -28.45 18.29 20.40
C MET A 1 -27.41 19.34 20.79
N GLY A 2 -26.52 19.02 21.74
CA GLY A 2 -25.62 19.96 22.38
C GLY A 2 -24.19 19.61 22.00
N CYS A 3 -23.53 20.48 21.26
CA CYS A 3 -22.08 20.46 21.04
C CYS A 3 -21.38 20.89 22.33
N ILE A 4 -20.56 20.03 22.90
CA ILE A 4 -19.65 20.40 23.97
C ILE A 4 -18.29 20.75 23.34
N VAL A 5 -18.06 22.05 23.18
CA VAL A 5 -16.74 22.60 22.85
C VAL A 5 -16.02 22.76 24.20
N ARG A 6 -14.95 21.99 24.41
CA ARG A 6 -14.03 22.17 25.53
C ARG A 6 -13.02 23.23 25.17
N ALA A 7 -13.19 24.45 25.70
CA ALA A 7 -12.21 25.52 25.60
C ALA A 7 -11.04 25.21 26.54
N TYR A 8 -9.82 25.20 26.01
CA TYR A 8 -8.59 25.24 26.82
C TYR A 8 -8.36 26.70 27.25
N GLY A 9 -8.55 26.95 28.55
CA GLY A 9 -8.22 28.23 29.17
C GLY A 9 -6.70 28.37 29.32
N PHE A 10 -6.14 29.41 28.74
CA PHE A 10 -4.82 29.94 29.05
C PHE A 10 -4.94 30.69 30.37
N GLY A 11 -4.36 30.18 31.45
CA GLY A 11 -4.27 30.85 32.74
C GLY A 11 -2.88 31.43 32.94
N ASP A 12 -2.83 32.74 33.16
CA ASP A 12 -1.64 33.51 33.45
C ASP A 12 -0.92 33.00 34.70
N ALA A 13 0.38 32.72 34.56
CA ALA A 13 1.28 32.36 35.64
C ALA A 13 2.19 33.55 35.99
N ALA A 14 1.72 34.38 36.88
CA ALA A 14 2.60 35.30 37.63
C ALA A 14 2.44 35.01 39.13
N GLY A 15 3.52 34.60 39.79
CA GLY A 15 3.62 34.55 41.26
C GLY A 15 3.69 33.13 41.85
N GLY A 16 4.90 32.67 42.19
CA GLY A 16 5.02 31.43 43.00
C GLY A 16 6.38 30.72 42.91
N ARG A 17 7.46 31.48 42.91
CA ARG A 17 8.80 30.88 43.01
C ARG A 17 9.32 30.90 44.43
N GLU A 18 8.70 30.24 45.40
CA GLU A 18 9.35 30.15 46.74
C GLU A 18 8.76 29.06 47.64
N ASN A 19 8.43 27.87 47.23
CA ASN A 19 8.12 26.82 48.23
C ASN A 19 8.23 25.37 47.76
N VAL A 20 9.01 25.06 46.71
CA VAL A 20 9.18 23.68 46.25
C VAL A 20 10.39 22.96 46.85
N SER A 21 11.33 23.70 47.50
CA SER A 21 12.57 23.11 48.02
C SER A 21 12.50 22.49 49.41
N ARG A 22 11.36 22.54 50.14
CA ARG A 22 11.26 22.04 51.52
C ARG A 22 10.42 20.78 51.75
N ARG A 23 9.91 20.14 50.72
CA ARG A 23 9.06 18.92 50.91
C ARG A 23 9.65 17.62 50.34
N VAL A 24 10.90 17.55 50.00
CA VAL A 24 11.55 16.34 49.44
C VAL A 24 12.32 15.53 50.49
N ALA A 25 12.34 15.96 51.75
CA ALA A 25 13.23 15.36 52.78
C ALA A 25 12.56 14.38 53.75
N SER A 26 11.34 13.90 53.56
CA SER A 26 10.80 12.89 54.44
C SER A 26 9.74 12.00 53.75
N GLY A 27 10.21 11.10 52.89
CA GLY A 27 9.36 10.05 52.33
C GLY A 27 10.23 8.91 51.87
N THR A 28 10.39 7.90 52.73
CA THR A 28 10.94 6.57 52.31
C THR A 28 9.97 5.91 51.35
N SER A 29 10.07 6.24 50.07
CA SER A 29 9.37 5.46 49.06
C SER A 29 10.39 4.54 48.38
N THR A 30 10.23 3.23 48.58
CA THR A 30 10.97 2.15 47.96
C THR A 30 10.49 1.89 46.50
N GLY A 31 10.18 2.94 45.76
CA GLY A 31 9.95 2.88 44.32
C GLY A 31 11.23 3.08 43.54
N PRO A 32 11.32 2.56 42.30
CA PRO A 32 12.50 2.77 41.47
C PRO A 32 12.73 4.28 41.32
N ALA A 33 13.92 4.75 41.82
CA ALA A 33 14.27 6.14 41.76
C ALA A 33 14.32 6.63 40.31
N TYR A 34 13.30 7.37 39.90
CA TYR A 34 13.36 8.14 38.65
C TYR A 34 14.43 9.24 38.86
N ARG A 35 15.65 8.98 38.38
CA ARG A 35 16.67 9.98 38.32
C ARG A 35 16.21 11.04 37.33
N VAL A 36 15.71 12.16 37.83
CA VAL A 36 15.45 13.35 37.01
C VAL A 36 16.79 13.74 36.40
N ARG A 37 17.01 13.48 35.11
CA ARG A 37 18.17 13.99 34.37
C ARG A 37 18.13 15.51 34.43
N THR A 38 19.07 16.12 35.11
CA THR A 38 19.24 17.57 35.07
C THR A 38 19.71 17.99 33.67
N ALA A 39 19.41 19.22 33.27
CA ALA A 39 19.83 19.75 31.96
C ALA A 39 21.35 19.69 31.74
N ALA A 40 22.13 19.56 32.81
CA ALA A 40 23.59 19.36 32.77
C ALA A 40 23.99 17.92 32.34
N ASP A 41 23.10 16.91 32.51
CA ASP A 41 23.31 15.54 32.04
C ASP A 41 22.91 15.36 30.55
N ALA A 42 22.28 16.36 29.96
CA ALA A 42 22.03 16.47 28.54
C ALA A 42 23.27 17.01 27.82
N SER A 43 24.39 16.31 27.93
CA SER A 43 25.44 16.46 26.93
C SER A 43 24.83 16.00 25.62
N TRP A 44 24.38 16.95 24.81
CA TRP A 44 23.92 16.67 23.44
C TRP A 44 25.02 15.85 22.78
N PRO A 45 24.70 14.74 22.15
CA PRO A 45 25.67 13.97 21.39
C PRO A 45 26.05 14.76 20.13
N SER A 46 26.65 15.97 20.33
CA SER A 46 27.13 16.81 19.24
C SER A 46 28.26 16.16 18.45
N GLN A 47 28.78 15.02 18.92
CA GLN A 47 29.86 14.30 18.23
C GLN A 47 29.38 12.99 17.56
N ALA A 48 28.17 12.52 17.81
CA ALA A 48 27.68 11.29 17.17
C ALA A 48 27.21 11.50 15.70
N PHE A 49 26.96 12.74 15.31
CA PHE A 49 26.53 13.07 13.95
C PHE A 49 27.67 13.37 12.97
N TYR A 50 28.88 13.69 13.45
CA TYR A 50 29.99 14.11 12.59
C TYR A 50 31.14 13.11 12.62
N GLY A 51 30.97 11.87 12.26
CA GLY A 51 32.18 11.05 12.34
C GLY A 51 32.20 9.67 11.76
N ARG A 52 31.09 9.12 11.29
CA ARG A 52 31.19 7.90 10.48
C ARG A 52 31.42 8.33 9.02
N ARG A 53 32.68 8.38 8.58
CA ARG A 53 32.98 8.33 7.15
C ARG A 53 32.20 7.15 6.60
N GLU A 54 31.02 7.43 6.02
CA GLU A 54 30.21 6.40 5.37
C GLU A 54 31.08 5.86 4.24
N ASN A 55 31.58 4.65 4.46
CA ASN A 55 32.39 3.97 3.47
C ASN A 55 31.49 3.73 2.23
N ILE A 56 31.96 4.11 1.05
CA ILE A 56 31.24 3.91 -0.23
C ILE A 56 30.74 2.47 -0.32
N TRP A 57 31.52 1.52 0.13
CA TRP A 57 31.16 0.11 0.17
C TRP A 57 29.95 -0.21 1.08
N SER A 58 29.74 0.49 2.18
CA SER A 58 28.56 0.31 3.02
C SER A 58 27.28 0.78 2.31
N LYS A 59 27.36 1.89 1.56
CA LYS A 59 26.25 2.37 0.73
C LYS A 59 25.88 1.38 -0.37
N PHE A 60 26.88 0.81 -1.06
CA PHE A 60 26.64 -0.26 -2.04
C PHE A 60 25.97 -1.47 -1.39
N ALA A 61 26.45 -1.93 -0.25
CA ALA A 61 25.85 -3.06 0.47
C ALA A 61 24.40 -2.77 0.90
N ASP A 62 24.07 -1.54 1.28
CA ASP A 62 22.72 -1.12 1.64
C ASP A 62 21.80 -1.10 0.41
N VAL A 63 22.30 -0.62 -0.73
CA VAL A 63 21.57 -0.64 -2.00
C VAL A 63 21.31 -2.09 -2.44
N PHE A 64 22.31 -2.97 -2.41
CA PHE A 64 22.13 -4.38 -2.75
C PHE A 64 21.12 -5.08 -1.84
N ARG A 65 21.14 -4.78 -0.54
CA ARG A 65 20.14 -5.29 0.41
C ARG A 65 18.74 -4.77 0.11
N ALA A 66 18.61 -3.50 -0.26
CA ALA A 66 17.33 -2.91 -0.64
C ALA A 66 16.78 -3.55 -1.93
N ILE A 67 17.62 -3.73 -2.94
CA ILE A 67 17.27 -4.42 -4.19
C ILE A 67 16.84 -5.86 -3.89
N GLY A 68 17.60 -6.61 -3.10
CA GLY A 68 17.26 -7.99 -2.71
C GLY A 68 15.89 -8.10 -2.03
N ARG A 69 15.51 -7.09 -1.23
CA ARG A 69 14.18 -7.05 -0.60
C ARG A 69 13.05 -6.76 -1.58
N LEU A 70 13.33 -6.11 -2.71
CA LEU A 70 12.35 -5.78 -3.75
C LEU A 70 12.11 -6.93 -4.75
N VAL A 71 13.06 -7.84 -4.92
CA VAL A 71 12.96 -8.91 -5.92
C VAL A 71 11.69 -9.74 -5.75
N VAL A 72 11.44 -10.26 -4.56
CA VAL A 72 10.25 -11.09 -4.29
C VAL A 72 8.95 -10.31 -4.48
N PRO A 73 8.77 -9.10 -3.90
CA PRO A 73 7.61 -8.26 -4.15
C PRO A 73 7.36 -7.98 -5.65
N VAL A 74 8.39 -7.60 -6.38
CA VAL A 74 8.27 -7.30 -7.83
C VAL A 74 7.85 -8.54 -8.60
N ILE A 75 8.44 -9.71 -8.32
CA ILE A 75 8.05 -10.98 -8.96
C ILE A 75 6.59 -11.31 -8.65
N LEU A 76 6.14 -11.16 -7.40
CA LEU A 76 4.75 -11.43 -7.03
C LEU A 76 3.77 -10.51 -7.77
N LEU A 77 4.10 -9.24 -7.94
CA LEU A 77 3.26 -8.31 -8.70
C LEU A 77 3.27 -8.64 -10.20
N LEU A 78 4.41 -9.00 -10.77
CA LEU A 78 4.51 -9.43 -12.17
C LEU A 78 3.73 -10.73 -12.43
N LEU A 79 3.78 -11.69 -11.51
CA LEU A 79 2.98 -12.91 -11.58
C LEU A 79 1.47 -12.60 -11.50
N SER A 80 1.08 -11.62 -10.67
CA SER A 80 -0.30 -11.15 -10.62
C SER A 80 -0.73 -10.53 -11.95
N PHE A 81 0.11 -9.70 -12.56
CA PHE A 81 -0.16 -9.15 -13.91
C PHE A 81 -0.22 -10.24 -14.97
N ALA A 82 0.67 -11.23 -14.92
CA ALA A 82 0.62 -12.37 -15.82
C ALA A 82 -0.68 -13.15 -15.67
N ALA A 83 -1.15 -13.39 -14.44
CA ALA A 83 -2.43 -14.02 -14.19
C ALA A 83 -3.60 -13.21 -14.77
N VAL A 84 -3.65 -11.90 -14.53
CA VAL A 84 -4.65 -11.01 -15.13
C VAL A 84 -4.63 -11.12 -16.65
N TYR A 85 -3.45 -11.06 -17.25
CA TYR A 85 -3.29 -11.11 -18.71
C TYR A 85 -3.69 -12.45 -19.32
N LEU A 86 -3.27 -13.57 -18.73
CA LEU A 86 -3.57 -14.92 -19.22
C LEU A 86 -5.07 -15.25 -19.23
N TYR A 87 -5.82 -14.66 -18.31
CA TYR A 87 -7.26 -14.90 -18.17
C TYR A 87 -8.13 -13.77 -18.74
N LEU A 88 -7.56 -12.81 -19.48
CA LEU A 88 -8.34 -11.74 -20.13
C LEU A 88 -9.33 -12.27 -21.17
N ASP A 89 -9.00 -13.35 -21.88
CA ASP A 89 -9.88 -13.98 -22.88
C ASP A 89 -10.91 -14.94 -22.27
N THR A 90 -10.82 -15.21 -20.98
CA THR A 90 -11.75 -16.15 -20.32
C THR A 90 -12.97 -15.39 -19.83
N PRO A 91 -14.16 -15.56 -20.44
CA PRO A 91 -15.35 -14.83 -20.02
C PRO A 91 -15.80 -15.27 -18.62
N ALA A 92 -16.27 -14.34 -17.81
CA ALA A 92 -16.74 -14.59 -16.45
C ALA A 92 -18.22 -15.01 -16.40
N THR A 93 -18.75 -15.61 -17.47
CA THR A 93 -20.18 -15.97 -17.60
C THR A 93 -20.69 -16.86 -16.50
N ALA A 94 -19.85 -17.75 -15.97
CA ALA A 94 -20.22 -18.64 -14.87
C ALA A 94 -20.48 -17.91 -13.54
N LEU A 95 -19.93 -16.69 -13.38
CA LEU A 95 -20.03 -15.89 -12.16
C LEU A 95 -21.09 -14.80 -12.24
N VAL A 96 -21.28 -14.23 -13.44
CA VAL A 96 -22.06 -12.98 -13.61
C VAL A 96 -23.28 -13.21 -14.52
N GLY A 97 -23.41 -14.38 -15.13
CA GLY A 97 -24.46 -14.68 -16.10
C GLY A 97 -24.04 -14.44 -17.55
N SER A 98 -24.92 -14.84 -18.50
CA SER A 98 -24.56 -14.90 -19.92
C SER A 98 -24.38 -13.53 -20.58
N ASP A 99 -25.13 -12.52 -20.16
CA ASP A 99 -25.12 -11.23 -20.85
C ASP A 99 -24.01 -10.31 -20.37
N ASP A 100 -23.83 -10.20 -19.08
CA ASP A 100 -22.77 -9.37 -18.47
C ASP A 100 -21.41 -10.06 -18.50
N GLY A 101 -21.36 -11.37 -18.46
CA GLY A 101 -20.12 -12.14 -18.51
C GLY A 101 -19.42 -12.14 -19.87
N LYS A 102 -20.06 -11.68 -20.95
CA LYS A 102 -19.42 -11.60 -22.28
C LYS A 102 -18.32 -10.54 -22.37
N TRP A 103 -18.49 -9.43 -21.67
CA TRP A 103 -17.52 -8.34 -21.67
C TRP A 103 -16.60 -8.35 -20.44
N LEU A 104 -17.00 -9.01 -19.35
CA LEU A 104 -16.20 -9.16 -18.15
C LEU A 104 -15.42 -10.47 -18.22
N SER A 105 -14.10 -10.39 -18.09
CA SER A 105 -13.24 -11.57 -18.08
C SER A 105 -12.81 -11.94 -16.66
N VAL A 106 -12.41 -13.19 -16.49
CA VAL A 106 -11.80 -13.68 -15.25
C VAL A 106 -10.54 -12.89 -14.91
N GLY A 107 -9.78 -12.45 -15.94
CA GLY A 107 -8.61 -11.58 -15.74
C GLY A 107 -8.96 -10.28 -15.02
N HIS A 108 -10.08 -9.64 -15.35
CA HIS A 108 -10.53 -8.44 -14.63
C HIS A 108 -10.80 -8.72 -13.15
N LEU A 109 -11.34 -9.89 -12.81
CA LEU A 109 -11.62 -10.30 -11.44
C LEU A 109 -10.36 -10.66 -10.64
N LEU A 110 -9.25 -10.96 -11.32
CA LEU A 110 -7.95 -11.23 -10.68
C LEU A 110 -7.17 -9.95 -10.31
N LEU A 111 -7.62 -8.77 -10.76
CA LEU A 111 -6.95 -7.50 -10.48
C LEU A 111 -6.68 -7.24 -8.99
N PRO A 112 -7.58 -7.55 -8.03
CA PRO A 112 -7.32 -7.38 -6.60
C PRO A 112 -6.11 -8.16 -6.10
N LEU A 113 -5.69 -9.24 -6.77
CA LEU A 113 -4.47 -9.98 -6.43
C LEU A 113 -3.22 -9.10 -6.57
N SER A 114 -3.21 -8.20 -7.56
CA SER A 114 -2.12 -7.22 -7.75
C SER A 114 -2.05 -6.22 -6.60
N PHE A 115 -3.17 -5.65 -6.19
CA PHE A 115 -3.23 -4.75 -5.03
C PHE A 115 -2.90 -5.48 -3.72
N PHE A 116 -3.34 -6.72 -3.58
CA PHE A 116 -3.01 -7.57 -2.44
C PHE A 116 -1.49 -7.75 -2.29
N SER A 117 -0.78 -8.03 -3.39
CA SER A 117 0.68 -8.12 -3.42
C SER A 117 1.34 -6.82 -2.92
N VAL A 118 0.83 -5.66 -3.36
CA VAL A 118 1.31 -4.34 -2.93
C VAL A 118 1.07 -4.11 -1.43
N HIS A 119 -0.09 -4.53 -0.91
CA HIS A 119 -0.41 -4.41 0.53
C HIS A 119 0.48 -5.29 1.41
N LEU A 120 0.83 -6.50 0.95
CA LEU A 120 1.77 -7.36 1.68
C LEU A 120 3.16 -6.71 1.77
N THR A 121 3.61 -6.09 0.68
CA THR A 121 4.88 -5.36 0.64
C THR A 121 4.84 -4.13 1.55
N ASN A 122 3.75 -3.35 1.47
CA ASN A 122 3.56 -2.19 2.34
C ASN A 122 3.53 -2.59 3.82
N ARG A 123 2.89 -3.72 4.15
CA ARG A 123 2.91 -4.28 5.49
C ARG A 123 4.33 -4.64 5.93
N ARG A 124 5.08 -5.34 5.07
CA ARG A 124 6.40 -5.90 5.42
C ARG A 124 7.49 -4.85 5.47
N TYR A 125 7.56 -3.99 4.48
CA TYR A 125 8.70 -3.09 4.23
C TYR A 125 8.33 -1.61 4.26
N GLY A 126 7.05 -1.27 4.38
CA GLY A 126 6.55 0.10 4.40
C GLY A 126 6.25 0.68 3.01
N PRO A 127 5.71 1.92 2.98
CA PRO A 127 5.19 2.54 1.77
C PRO A 127 6.25 2.75 0.69
N SER A 128 7.47 3.13 1.06
CA SER A 128 8.56 3.38 0.09
C SER A 128 8.88 2.15 -0.76
N TYR A 129 8.90 0.96 -0.16
CA TYR A 129 9.12 -0.28 -0.89
C TYR A 129 7.91 -0.68 -1.74
N ALA A 130 6.69 -0.44 -1.27
CA ALA A 130 5.49 -0.68 -2.04
C ALA A 130 5.42 0.23 -3.28
N PHE A 131 5.77 1.51 -3.15
CA PHE A 131 5.88 2.43 -4.30
C PHE A 131 6.95 1.95 -5.29
N ALA A 132 8.14 1.60 -4.82
CA ALA A 132 9.21 1.09 -5.67
C ALA A 132 8.79 -0.19 -6.41
N GLN A 133 8.09 -1.11 -5.74
CA GLN A 133 7.53 -2.32 -6.34
C GLN A 133 6.59 -1.98 -7.50
N VAL A 134 5.64 -1.06 -7.30
CA VAL A 134 4.68 -0.67 -8.33
C VAL A 134 5.39 -0.05 -9.53
N VAL A 135 6.30 0.90 -9.30
CA VAL A 135 7.05 1.58 -10.37
C VAL A 135 7.87 0.57 -11.20
N ILE A 136 8.62 -0.30 -10.53
CA ILE A 136 9.49 -1.27 -11.22
C ILE A 136 8.65 -2.31 -11.97
N ALA A 137 7.65 -2.90 -11.32
CA ALA A 137 6.82 -3.92 -11.95
C ALA A 137 6.02 -3.35 -13.13
N GLN A 138 5.48 -2.12 -12.99
CA GLN A 138 4.74 -1.45 -14.06
C GLN A 138 5.66 -1.13 -15.25
N ALA A 139 6.89 -0.66 -15.00
CA ALA A 139 7.86 -0.41 -16.06
C ALA A 139 8.21 -1.70 -16.81
N LEU A 140 8.50 -2.79 -16.09
CA LEU A 140 8.79 -4.09 -16.68
C LEU A 140 7.60 -4.65 -17.46
N ALA A 141 6.38 -4.56 -16.92
CA ALA A 141 5.17 -4.99 -17.59
C ALA A 141 4.93 -4.17 -18.87
N THR A 142 5.14 -2.86 -18.83
CA THR A 142 5.00 -1.98 -20.00
C THR A 142 6.02 -2.36 -21.10
N VAL A 143 7.27 -2.57 -20.72
CA VAL A 143 8.30 -3.03 -21.69
C VAL A 143 7.91 -4.40 -22.26
N PHE A 144 7.41 -5.32 -21.44
CA PHE A 144 6.96 -6.62 -21.91
C PHE A 144 5.81 -6.50 -22.91
N VAL A 145 4.77 -5.73 -22.61
CA VAL A 145 3.59 -5.58 -23.48
C VAL A 145 3.94 -4.88 -24.79
N LEU A 146 4.79 -3.85 -24.76
CA LEU A 146 5.13 -3.10 -25.97
C LEU A 146 6.13 -3.80 -26.88
N TYR A 147 7.08 -4.55 -26.33
CA TYR A 147 8.19 -5.10 -27.09
C TYR A 147 8.23 -6.63 -27.17
N ALA A 148 7.93 -7.31 -26.10
CA ALA A 148 8.04 -8.77 -26.04
C ALA A 148 6.75 -9.48 -26.50
N ALA A 149 5.58 -9.04 -26.04
CA ALA A 149 4.32 -9.69 -26.36
C ALA A 149 4.03 -9.76 -27.86
N PRO A 150 4.24 -8.72 -28.69
CA PRO A 150 4.03 -8.80 -30.14
C PRO A 150 4.95 -9.80 -30.84
N ARG A 151 6.19 -10.00 -30.30
CA ARG A 151 7.17 -10.94 -30.88
C ARG A 151 6.95 -12.37 -30.42
N LEU A 152 6.33 -12.58 -29.26
CA LEU A 152 6.03 -13.89 -28.72
C LEU A 152 4.67 -14.41 -29.19
N GLY A 153 3.83 -13.56 -29.76
CA GLY A 153 2.49 -13.91 -30.24
C GLY A 153 2.48 -15.04 -31.28
N ASP A 154 3.55 -15.15 -32.09
CA ASP A 154 3.70 -16.24 -33.07
C ASP A 154 4.17 -17.55 -32.42
N VAL A 155 4.81 -17.51 -31.26
CA VAL A 155 5.42 -18.67 -30.58
C VAL A 155 4.52 -19.21 -29.47
N ILE A 156 3.90 -18.32 -28.74
CA ILE A 156 2.97 -18.64 -27.66
C ILE A 156 1.66 -18.02 -28.09
N ALA A 157 0.59 -18.82 -28.22
CA ALA A 157 -0.74 -18.35 -28.68
C ALA A 157 -1.32 -17.27 -27.75
N PHE A 158 -0.66 -16.13 -27.64
CA PHE A 158 -1.19 -14.90 -27.06
C PHE A 158 -2.26 -14.36 -28.01
N LYS A 159 -3.48 -14.87 -27.85
CA LYS A 159 -4.62 -14.52 -28.72
C LYS A 159 -5.06 -13.07 -28.59
N PHE A 160 -4.66 -12.39 -27.53
CA PHE A 160 -5.15 -11.06 -27.23
C PHE A 160 -3.99 -10.09 -26.90
N VAL A 161 -3.71 -9.19 -27.81
CA VAL A 161 -2.92 -7.98 -27.55
C VAL A 161 -3.93 -6.84 -27.41
N PRO A 162 -4.17 -6.30 -26.21
CA PRO A 162 -5.08 -5.16 -26.05
C PRO A 162 -4.60 -4.00 -26.90
N ASP A 163 -5.51 -3.20 -27.42
CA ASP A 163 -5.19 -1.97 -28.13
C ASP A 163 -4.40 -1.02 -27.21
N LEU A 164 -3.62 -0.12 -27.83
CA LEU A 164 -2.75 0.80 -27.10
C LEU A 164 -3.54 1.67 -26.10
N ARG A 165 -4.74 2.09 -26.47
CA ARG A 165 -5.62 2.92 -25.61
C ARG A 165 -6.01 2.17 -24.35
N THR A 166 -6.51 0.95 -24.47
CA THR A 166 -6.92 0.11 -23.34
C THR A 166 -5.72 -0.24 -22.44
N THR A 167 -4.56 -0.56 -23.06
CA THR A 167 -3.33 -0.84 -22.33
C THR A 167 -2.84 0.37 -21.53
N ALA A 168 -2.82 1.56 -22.15
CA ALA A 168 -2.42 2.79 -21.48
C ALA A 168 -3.41 3.19 -20.36
N ALA A 169 -4.72 3.03 -20.62
CA ALA A 169 -5.77 3.27 -19.63
C ALA A 169 -5.60 2.34 -18.42
N PHE A 170 -5.36 1.04 -18.66
CA PHE A 170 -5.11 0.07 -17.59
C PHE A 170 -3.87 0.43 -16.78
N GLY A 171 -2.74 0.67 -17.44
CA GLY A 171 -1.49 1.00 -16.78
C GLY A 171 -1.57 2.27 -15.96
N GLY A 172 -2.15 3.34 -16.51
CA GLY A 172 -2.35 4.61 -15.82
C GLY A 172 -3.31 4.49 -14.63
N ALA A 173 -4.45 3.81 -14.83
CA ALA A 173 -5.42 3.58 -13.77
C ALA A 173 -4.82 2.72 -12.64
N PHE A 174 -4.13 1.63 -12.96
CA PHE A 174 -3.48 0.78 -11.97
C PHE A 174 -2.39 1.54 -11.18
N PHE A 175 -1.58 2.33 -11.87
CA PHE A 175 -0.54 3.12 -11.24
C PHE A 175 -1.11 4.09 -10.20
N LEU A 176 -2.08 4.93 -10.60
CA LEU A 176 -2.70 5.91 -9.70
C LEU A 176 -3.48 5.25 -8.57
N ALA A 177 -4.21 4.18 -8.87
CA ALA A 177 -4.94 3.40 -7.87
C ALA A 177 -4.02 2.77 -6.82
N SER A 178 -2.87 2.24 -7.25
CA SER A 178 -1.87 1.67 -6.35
C SER A 178 -1.26 2.73 -5.44
N PHE A 179 -0.96 3.91 -5.96
CA PHE A 179 -0.46 5.03 -5.14
C PHE A 179 -1.45 5.43 -4.06
N LEU A 180 -2.71 5.68 -4.44
CA LEU A 180 -3.76 6.00 -3.47
C LEU A 180 -3.91 4.88 -2.43
N SER A 181 -3.93 3.64 -2.88
CA SER A 181 -4.05 2.46 -2.03
C SER A 181 -2.95 2.37 -0.98
N ILE A 182 -1.69 2.62 -1.35
CA ILE A 182 -0.55 2.59 -0.44
C ILE A 182 -0.69 3.68 0.63
N VAL A 183 -1.09 4.90 0.23
CA VAL A 183 -1.29 6.03 1.15
C VAL A 183 -2.44 5.75 2.12
N VAL A 184 -3.58 5.28 1.59
CA VAL A 184 -4.76 4.94 2.42
C VAL A 184 -4.45 3.80 3.37
N PHE A 185 -3.78 2.75 2.89
CA PHE A 185 -3.36 1.63 3.73
C PHE A 185 -2.48 2.11 4.89
N ASP A 186 -1.47 2.94 4.60
CA ASP A 186 -0.52 3.42 5.61
C ASP A 186 -1.19 4.35 6.61
N GLY A 187 -2.02 5.28 6.16
CA GLY A 187 -2.79 6.19 7.01
C GLY A 187 -3.89 5.51 7.84
N SER A 188 -4.34 4.31 7.41
CA SER A 188 -5.38 3.54 8.10
C SER A 188 -4.82 2.50 9.08
N ARG A 189 -3.50 2.44 9.27
CA ARG A 189 -2.89 1.51 10.22
C ARG A 189 -3.39 1.81 11.65
N GLY A 190 -3.83 0.76 12.34
CA GLY A 190 -4.38 0.91 13.68
C GLY A 190 -4.55 -0.43 14.38
N PRO A 191 -5.24 -0.45 15.54
CA PRO A 191 -5.39 -1.66 16.34
C PRO A 191 -6.21 -2.75 15.65
N ARG A 192 -7.06 -2.38 14.70
CA ARG A 192 -7.90 -3.32 13.95
C ARG A 192 -7.18 -3.72 12.66
N TRP A 193 -6.69 -4.94 12.61
CA TRP A 193 -5.86 -5.48 11.52
C TRP A 193 -6.51 -5.44 10.13
N TRP A 194 -7.83 -5.47 10.04
CA TRP A 194 -8.58 -5.56 8.78
C TRP A 194 -8.85 -4.19 8.13
N ILE A 195 -8.78 -3.09 8.88
CA ILE A 195 -9.13 -1.76 8.38
C ILE A 195 -8.16 -1.31 7.27
N ALA A 196 -6.87 -1.39 7.52
CA ALA A 196 -5.87 -0.94 6.55
C ALA A 196 -5.94 -1.70 5.20
N PRO A 197 -5.95 -3.05 5.17
CA PRO A 197 -6.06 -3.76 3.91
C PRO A 197 -7.42 -3.55 3.22
N LEU A 198 -8.53 -3.46 3.98
CA LEU A 198 -9.84 -3.22 3.40
C LEU A 198 -9.95 -1.83 2.77
N LEU A 199 -9.62 -0.78 3.51
CA LEU A 199 -9.70 0.59 2.99
C LEU A 199 -8.71 0.82 1.84
N GLY A 200 -7.50 0.29 1.94
CA GLY A 200 -6.52 0.33 0.87
C GLY A 200 -7.03 -0.34 -0.40
N MET A 201 -7.60 -1.56 -0.31
CA MET A 201 -8.16 -2.27 -1.44
C MET A 201 -9.38 -1.56 -2.02
N ALA A 202 -10.31 -1.14 -1.18
CA ALA A 202 -11.52 -0.45 -1.60
C ALA A 202 -11.19 0.86 -2.35
N SER A 203 -10.24 1.65 -1.84
CA SER A 203 -9.80 2.88 -2.51
C SER A 203 -9.12 2.59 -3.85
N ALA A 204 -8.30 1.52 -3.92
CA ALA A 204 -7.67 1.09 -5.16
C ALA A 204 -8.68 0.71 -6.23
N VAL A 205 -9.62 -0.16 -5.88
CA VAL A 205 -10.67 -0.65 -6.79
C VAL A 205 -11.53 0.49 -7.30
N THR A 206 -11.99 1.37 -6.39
CA THR A 206 -12.81 2.52 -6.76
C THR A 206 -12.07 3.43 -7.74
N LEU A 207 -10.84 3.83 -7.40
CA LEU A 207 -10.08 4.74 -8.27
C LEU A 207 -9.71 4.07 -9.59
N PHE A 208 -9.36 2.80 -9.58
CA PHE A 208 -9.08 2.04 -10.79
C PHE A 208 -10.27 2.08 -11.75
N CYS A 209 -11.47 1.70 -11.29
CA CYS A 209 -12.66 1.69 -12.12
C CYS A 209 -13.03 3.08 -12.66
N LEU A 210 -12.95 4.12 -11.80
CA LEU A 210 -13.25 5.50 -12.16
C LEU A 210 -12.30 6.09 -13.21
N ILE A 211 -11.07 5.59 -13.30
CA ILE A 211 -10.11 6.07 -14.31
C ILE A 211 -10.13 5.16 -15.55
N TYR A 212 -10.10 3.85 -15.34
CA TYR A 212 -9.97 2.87 -16.41
C TYR A 212 -11.11 2.94 -17.43
N TYR A 213 -12.35 2.87 -16.94
CA TYR A 213 -13.51 2.78 -17.84
C TYR A 213 -13.70 4.03 -18.72
N PRO A 214 -13.69 5.25 -18.18
CA PRO A 214 -13.79 6.43 -19.05
C PRO A 214 -12.57 6.54 -19.99
N ALA A 215 -11.36 6.23 -19.54
CA ALA A 215 -10.18 6.33 -20.40
C ALA A 215 -10.19 5.30 -21.53
N ALA A 216 -10.58 4.06 -21.24
CA ALA A 216 -10.61 2.97 -22.21
C ALA A 216 -11.81 3.06 -23.16
N TYR A 217 -13.00 3.37 -22.65
CA TYR A 217 -14.28 3.16 -23.35
C TYR A 217 -15.08 4.46 -23.61
N ALA A 218 -14.54 5.65 -23.35
CA ALA A 218 -15.23 6.91 -23.70
C ALA A 218 -15.56 6.94 -25.18
N GLY A 219 -16.85 7.17 -25.50
CA GLY A 219 -17.38 7.17 -26.88
C GLY A 219 -17.84 5.82 -27.40
N ALA A 220 -17.66 4.73 -26.67
CA ALA A 220 -18.24 3.40 -26.96
C ALA A 220 -19.55 3.18 -26.19
N ALA A 221 -20.18 2.01 -26.33
CA ALA A 221 -21.42 1.61 -25.66
C ALA A 221 -21.45 1.87 -24.13
N PRO A 222 -22.55 1.67 -23.43
CA PRO A 222 -22.80 2.12 -22.06
C PRO A 222 -21.81 1.52 -21.04
N TRP A 223 -20.59 2.06 -21.02
CA TRP A 223 -19.52 1.64 -20.13
C TRP A 223 -19.81 1.88 -18.64
N THR A 224 -20.76 2.76 -18.33
CA THR A 224 -21.09 3.10 -16.93
C THR A 224 -21.67 1.92 -16.18
N HIS A 225 -22.59 1.14 -16.81
CA HIS A 225 -23.12 -0.07 -16.21
C HIS A 225 -22.01 -1.12 -15.97
N GLN A 226 -21.13 -1.31 -16.95
CA GLN A 226 -20.00 -2.21 -16.86
C GLN A 226 -19.03 -1.80 -15.74
N MET A 227 -18.75 -0.50 -15.62
CA MET A 227 -17.91 0.05 -14.55
C MET A 227 -18.49 -0.26 -13.17
N LEU A 228 -19.79 -0.02 -12.98
CA LEU A 228 -20.44 -0.24 -11.69
C LEU A 228 -20.43 -1.71 -11.30
N LEU A 229 -20.83 -2.60 -12.21
CA LEU A 229 -20.85 -4.04 -11.95
C LEU A 229 -19.44 -4.58 -11.66
N HIS A 230 -18.45 -4.15 -12.43
CA HIS A 230 -17.05 -4.54 -12.16
C HIS A 230 -16.59 -4.04 -10.80
N MET A 231 -16.89 -2.79 -10.45
CA MET A 231 -16.54 -2.21 -9.15
C MET A 231 -17.19 -2.98 -7.99
N GLU A 232 -18.47 -3.35 -8.11
CA GLU A 232 -19.18 -4.16 -7.08
C GLU A 232 -18.51 -5.53 -6.87
N LEU A 233 -18.19 -6.21 -7.96
CA LEU A 233 -17.51 -7.51 -7.90
C LEU A 233 -16.11 -7.40 -7.29
N LEU A 234 -15.34 -6.40 -7.70
CA LEU A 234 -14.03 -6.18 -7.12
C LEU A 234 -14.10 -5.79 -5.64
N MET A 235 -15.15 -5.06 -5.22
CA MET A 235 -15.38 -4.76 -3.80
C MET A 235 -15.71 -6.04 -3.01
N ALA A 236 -16.51 -6.95 -3.55
CA ALA A 236 -16.76 -8.24 -2.94
C ALA A 236 -15.45 -9.04 -2.79
N ILE A 237 -14.62 -9.07 -3.83
CA ILE A 237 -13.31 -9.72 -3.78
C ILE A 237 -12.37 -9.01 -2.79
N ALA A 238 -12.44 -7.69 -2.65
CA ALA A 238 -11.67 -6.94 -1.66
C ALA A 238 -12.01 -7.40 -0.22
N VAL A 239 -13.28 -7.63 0.08
CA VAL A 239 -13.70 -8.20 1.37
C VAL A 239 -13.19 -9.63 1.52
N LEU A 240 -13.35 -10.48 0.51
CA LEU A 240 -12.88 -11.86 0.53
C LEU A 240 -11.35 -11.95 0.68
N SER A 241 -10.59 -10.99 0.15
CA SER A 241 -9.13 -10.92 0.27
C SER A 241 -8.63 -10.75 1.71
N LEU A 242 -9.50 -10.37 2.64
CA LEU A 242 -9.15 -10.33 4.07
C LEU A 242 -8.85 -11.73 4.63
N ILE A 243 -9.42 -12.79 4.05
CA ILE A 243 -9.18 -14.17 4.50
C ILE A 243 -7.70 -14.57 4.27
N PRO A 244 -7.17 -14.54 3.02
CA PRO A 244 -5.75 -14.81 2.80
C PRO A 244 -4.84 -13.77 3.49
N TYR A 245 -5.27 -12.52 3.60
CA TYR A 245 -4.49 -11.51 4.33
C TYR A 245 -4.33 -11.89 5.80
N TRP A 246 -5.39 -12.35 6.45
CA TRP A 246 -5.35 -12.81 7.83
C TRP A 246 -4.40 -14.00 8.02
N SER A 247 -4.45 -14.99 7.14
CA SER A 247 -3.57 -16.17 7.19
C SER A 247 -2.10 -15.81 7.01
N MET A 248 -1.80 -14.81 6.15
CA MET A 248 -0.43 -14.37 5.89
C MET A 248 0.16 -13.46 6.96
N ARG A 249 -0.63 -12.94 7.90
CA ARG A 249 -0.15 -12.04 8.96
C ARG A 249 0.97 -12.64 9.82
N GLY A 250 0.92 -13.93 10.06
CA GLY A 250 1.95 -14.66 10.82
C GLY A 250 3.28 -14.77 10.07
N ILE A 251 3.21 -14.89 8.76
CA ILE A 251 4.36 -15.06 7.86
C ILE A 251 4.96 -13.69 7.52
N VAL A 252 4.12 -12.75 7.10
CA VAL A 252 4.52 -11.41 6.69
C VAL A 252 4.45 -10.47 7.89
N ARG A 253 5.45 -10.57 8.77
CA ARG A 253 5.55 -9.69 9.95
C ARG A 253 6.03 -8.30 9.54
N PRO A 254 5.47 -7.22 10.09
CA PRO A 254 5.94 -5.86 9.83
C PRO A 254 7.37 -5.68 10.34
N MET A 255 8.13 -4.79 9.68
CA MET A 255 9.44 -4.39 10.19
C MET A 255 9.28 -3.55 11.48
N PRO A 256 10.24 -3.64 12.42
CA PRO A 256 10.27 -2.76 13.59
C PRO A 256 10.23 -1.28 13.18
N GLY A 257 9.42 -0.48 13.85
CA GLY A 257 9.24 0.95 13.55
C GLY A 257 8.02 1.27 12.67
N PHE A 258 7.46 0.31 11.97
CA PHE A 258 6.14 0.46 11.34
C PHE A 258 5.10 -0.16 12.26
N ASN A 259 4.22 0.67 12.83
CA ASN A 259 3.13 0.23 13.71
C ASN A 259 2.31 -0.86 13.00
N GLY A 260 2.75 -2.11 13.13
CA GLY A 260 2.17 -3.25 12.50
C GLY A 260 1.30 -3.99 13.50
N TYR A 261 0.02 -3.84 13.38
CA TYR A 261 -0.96 -4.71 13.99
C TYR A 261 -1.41 -5.79 12.99
#